data_85ae0473e107c3ced907bd4da44f7c37
#
_entry.id   85ae0473e107c3ced907bd4da44f7c37
#
_cell.length_a   1.000
_cell.length_b   1.000
_cell.length_c   1.000
_cell.angle_alpha   90.00
_cell.angle_beta   90.00
_cell.angle_gamma   90.00
#
_symmetry.space_group_name_H-M   'P 1'
#
loop_
_entity.id
_entity.type
_entity.pdbx_description
1 polymer ?
#
loop_
_entity_poly.entity_id
_entity_poly.type
_entity_poly.pdbx_seq_one_letter_code
_entity_poly.pdbx_strand_id
1 'polypeptide(L)'
;MTRREFLTATASLALCARGGVSCGWRENAALGAAMRQYVANGLFGGIVCASSRGDFLCAGNRTLMPDGGPMTKNSMFDLASVGKTQTAALCALLYADGRLDVDAPFTEYIPEHVLAKENCKITVCDLATHSGGFDNSKPYMTSDSKAYFERLFAKRPVYARGERFKYACSNFVYLGLIVERLTGLGLDAAAKKLLWGPLGMKRTTWNTVVNNPDAVEFARSTYEGPIRRIGEHNDICAHLAPRPMGNGSCFSTASDMLKFCEDMLKREKFPKSYYDLQFTACFDKGGHRRSFGWDMTAEKSTFAAWTKTNFSDSAICHTGWTGSAIAVDPKRSFAGVVLASQQAGKSLTMGPRMELLELMAAVPGGKGNETLKGKEMAK
;
A
#
# COMPACT_ATOMS: atom_id res chain seq x y z
N MET A 1 8.95 -38.08 -17.03
CA MET A 1 7.58 -37.71 -16.59
C MET A 1 6.65 -38.84 -16.99
N THR A 2 6.12 -39.62 -16.07
CA THR A 2 5.25 -40.75 -16.34
C THR A 2 3.79 -40.30 -16.46
N ARG A 3 2.96 -41.09 -17.13
CA ARG A 3 1.52 -40.80 -17.30
C ARG A 3 0.77 -40.61 -15.96
N ARG A 4 1.35 -41.08 -14.85
CA ARG A 4 0.83 -40.94 -13.49
C ARG A 4 1.15 -39.56 -12.90
N GLU A 5 2.29 -38.96 -13.23
CA GLU A 5 2.67 -37.61 -12.82
C GLU A 5 1.87 -36.54 -13.56
N PHE A 6 1.48 -36.83 -14.82
CA PHE A 6 0.61 -35.95 -15.58
C PHE A 6 -0.83 -35.94 -15.04
N LEU A 7 -1.35 -37.08 -14.58
CA LEU A 7 -2.69 -37.16 -13.98
C LEU A 7 -2.78 -36.55 -12.58
N THR A 8 -1.69 -36.57 -11.78
CA THR A 8 -1.65 -35.87 -10.49
C THR A 8 -1.54 -34.37 -10.67
N ALA A 9 -0.81 -33.89 -11.67
CA ALA A 9 -0.75 -32.46 -11.99
C ALA A 9 -2.09 -31.91 -12.49
N THR A 10 -2.84 -32.69 -13.30
CA THR A 10 -4.16 -32.28 -13.76
C THR A 10 -5.23 -32.37 -12.69
N ALA A 11 -5.13 -33.29 -11.72
CA ALA A 11 -6.05 -33.34 -10.58
C ALA A 11 -5.84 -32.18 -9.61
N SER A 12 -4.60 -31.71 -9.39
CA SER A 12 -4.31 -30.52 -8.59
C SER A 12 -4.80 -29.23 -9.28
N LEU A 13 -4.73 -29.14 -10.60
CA LEU A 13 -5.29 -28.04 -11.38
C LEU A 13 -6.84 -28.00 -11.31
N ALA A 14 -7.49 -29.16 -11.24
CA ALA A 14 -8.95 -29.21 -11.13
C ALA A 14 -9.48 -28.83 -9.74
N LEU A 15 -8.70 -29.02 -8.67
CA LEU A 15 -9.08 -28.59 -7.32
C LEU A 15 -8.94 -27.07 -7.12
N CYS A 16 -7.99 -26.40 -7.77
CA CYS A 16 -7.85 -24.94 -7.76
C CYS A 16 -8.95 -24.22 -8.56
N ALA A 17 -9.65 -24.92 -9.48
CA ALA A 17 -10.68 -24.32 -10.32
C ALA A 17 -12.07 -24.20 -9.66
N ARG A 18 -12.26 -24.75 -8.44
CA ARG A 18 -13.57 -24.77 -7.76
C ARG A 18 -13.79 -23.70 -6.70
N GLY A 19 -12.86 -22.79 -6.51
CA GLY A 19 -12.97 -21.67 -5.56
C GLY A 19 -13.59 -20.40 -6.16
N GLY A 20 -14.62 -20.48 -6.95
CA GLY A 20 -15.37 -19.34 -7.43
C GLY A 20 -16.42 -18.90 -6.41
N VAL A 21 -16.12 -17.96 -5.53
CA VAL A 21 -17.13 -17.26 -4.73
C VAL A 21 -17.42 -15.92 -5.39
N SER A 22 -18.43 -15.90 -6.22
CA SER A 22 -19.04 -14.64 -6.67
C SER A 22 -19.92 -14.12 -5.53
N CYS A 23 -19.51 -13.07 -4.90
CA CYS A 23 -20.32 -12.34 -3.92
C CYS A 23 -20.90 -11.14 -4.66
N GLY A 24 -22.16 -11.16 -5.08
CA GLY A 24 -23.06 -10.04 -5.47
C GLY A 24 -22.52 -8.78 -6.17
N TRP A 25 -21.29 -8.79 -6.67
CA TRP A 25 -20.57 -7.71 -7.28
C TRP A 25 -20.45 -7.95 -8.79
N ARG A 26 -20.11 -6.93 -9.53
CA ARG A 26 -19.98 -6.99 -10.97
C ARG A 26 -19.01 -8.08 -11.41
N GLU A 27 -19.39 -8.90 -12.38
CA GLU A 27 -18.56 -9.90 -13.00
C GLU A 27 -17.56 -9.23 -13.96
N ASN A 28 -16.27 -9.23 -13.60
CA ASN A 28 -15.16 -8.82 -14.47
C ASN A 28 -14.39 -10.06 -14.89
N ALA A 29 -14.85 -10.69 -15.96
CA ALA A 29 -14.32 -11.97 -16.43
C ALA A 29 -12.83 -11.90 -16.79
N ALA A 30 -12.36 -10.81 -17.39
CA ALA A 30 -10.96 -10.58 -17.74
C ALA A 30 -10.08 -10.48 -16.49
N LEU A 31 -10.52 -9.71 -15.48
CA LEU A 31 -9.83 -9.61 -14.20
C LEU A 31 -9.75 -10.98 -13.51
N GLY A 32 -10.86 -11.70 -13.42
CA GLY A 32 -10.89 -13.03 -12.81
C GLY A 32 -10.00 -14.04 -13.52
N ALA A 33 -9.94 -14.01 -14.86
CA ALA A 33 -9.06 -14.87 -15.65
C ALA A 33 -7.58 -14.57 -15.38
N ALA A 34 -7.18 -13.29 -15.39
CA ALA A 34 -5.81 -12.86 -15.09
C ALA A 34 -5.38 -13.25 -13.66
N MET A 35 -6.24 -13.02 -12.66
CA MET A 35 -5.97 -13.43 -11.27
C MET A 35 -5.72 -14.93 -11.15
N ARG A 36 -6.58 -15.77 -11.75
CA ARG A 36 -6.40 -17.24 -11.74
C ARG A 36 -5.11 -17.67 -12.44
N GLN A 37 -4.78 -17.05 -13.56
CA GLN A 37 -3.55 -17.33 -14.30
C GLN A 37 -2.32 -17.00 -13.47
N TYR A 38 -2.29 -15.85 -12.78
CA TYR A 38 -1.16 -15.45 -11.94
C TYR A 38 -0.96 -16.35 -10.72
N VAL A 39 -2.04 -16.84 -10.14
CA VAL A 39 -1.98 -17.85 -9.07
C VAL A 39 -1.49 -19.19 -9.63
N ALA A 40 -2.04 -19.68 -10.75
CA ALA A 40 -1.65 -20.95 -11.39
C ALA A 40 -0.17 -20.96 -11.81
N ASN A 41 0.36 -19.81 -12.25
CA ASN A 41 1.77 -19.66 -12.61
C ASN A 41 2.70 -19.48 -11.39
N GLY A 42 2.15 -19.52 -10.17
CA GLY A 42 2.89 -19.39 -8.92
C GLY A 42 3.53 -18.02 -8.71
N LEU A 43 3.03 -16.95 -9.35
CA LEU A 43 3.48 -15.59 -9.10
C LEU A 43 2.98 -15.09 -7.75
N PHE A 44 1.74 -15.43 -7.42
CA PHE A 44 1.10 -15.13 -6.14
C PHE A 44 0.51 -16.39 -5.53
N GLY A 45 0.53 -16.51 -4.20
CA GLY A 45 -0.21 -17.53 -3.46
C GLY A 45 -1.70 -17.25 -3.47
N GLY A 46 -2.05 -15.96 -3.43
CA GLY A 46 -3.42 -15.51 -3.54
C GLY A 46 -3.50 -14.00 -3.77
N ILE A 47 -4.65 -13.58 -4.27
CA ILE A 47 -4.93 -12.20 -4.71
C ILE A 47 -6.35 -11.84 -4.29
N VAL A 48 -6.52 -10.60 -3.81
CA VAL A 48 -7.82 -9.94 -3.66
C VAL A 48 -7.79 -8.61 -4.40
N CYS A 49 -8.73 -8.42 -5.31
CA CYS A 49 -8.92 -7.18 -6.06
C CYS A 49 -10.25 -6.53 -5.67
N ALA A 50 -10.24 -5.19 -5.49
CA ALA A 50 -11.44 -4.41 -5.22
C ALA A 50 -11.36 -3.05 -5.93
N SER A 51 -12.50 -2.53 -6.43
CA SER A 51 -12.55 -1.22 -7.07
C SER A 51 -13.84 -0.43 -6.76
N SER A 52 -13.75 0.89 -6.88
CA SER A 52 -14.91 1.80 -6.79
C SER A 52 -15.97 1.56 -7.88
N ARG A 53 -15.67 0.71 -8.85
CA ARG A 53 -16.58 0.31 -9.94
C ARG A 53 -17.34 -0.98 -9.63
N GLY A 54 -17.21 -1.52 -8.42
CA GLY A 54 -17.94 -2.68 -7.96
C GLY A 54 -17.21 -4.02 -8.21
N ASP A 55 -15.93 -4.02 -8.61
CA ASP A 55 -15.16 -5.26 -8.62
C ASP A 55 -14.83 -5.67 -7.17
N PHE A 56 -15.01 -6.95 -6.86
CA PHE A 56 -14.50 -7.58 -5.65
C PHE A 56 -14.29 -9.08 -5.91
N LEU A 57 -13.05 -9.44 -6.23
CA LEU A 57 -12.69 -10.80 -6.61
C LEU A 57 -11.54 -11.33 -5.74
N CYS A 58 -11.59 -12.64 -5.49
CA CYS A 58 -10.57 -13.37 -4.76
C CYS A 58 -10.10 -14.57 -5.60
N ALA A 59 -8.80 -14.86 -5.56
CA ALA A 59 -8.21 -16.04 -6.18
C ALA A 59 -7.06 -16.58 -5.34
N GLY A 60 -6.87 -17.90 -5.31
CA GLY A 60 -5.80 -18.56 -4.57
C GLY A 60 -6.08 -18.72 -3.07
N ASN A 61 -5.03 -19.02 -2.32
CA ASN A 61 -5.09 -19.39 -0.92
C ASN A 61 -4.34 -18.38 -0.03
N ARG A 62 -4.75 -18.29 1.24
CA ARG A 62 -4.12 -17.42 2.25
C ARG A 62 -2.73 -17.90 2.64
N THR A 63 -2.51 -19.20 2.66
CA THR A 63 -1.21 -19.79 2.91
C THR A 63 -0.93 -20.90 1.89
N LEU A 64 0.33 -21.29 1.76
CA LEU A 64 0.74 -22.43 0.95
C LEU A 64 0.66 -23.77 1.71
N MET A 65 0.24 -23.74 2.97
CA MET A 65 -0.03 -24.95 3.74
C MET A 65 -1.31 -25.63 3.25
N PRO A 66 -1.44 -26.96 3.37
CA PRO A 66 -2.61 -27.71 2.87
C PRO A 66 -3.95 -27.24 3.46
N ASP A 67 -3.92 -26.71 4.69
CA ASP A 67 -5.06 -26.19 5.46
C ASP A 67 -5.24 -24.67 5.33
N GLY A 68 -4.47 -24.00 4.47
CA GLY A 68 -4.38 -22.55 4.39
C GLY A 68 -5.67 -21.82 4.02
N GLY A 69 -6.66 -22.52 3.52
CA GLY A 69 -7.97 -21.99 3.16
C GLY A 69 -7.92 -20.97 1.99
N PRO A 70 -9.07 -20.73 1.34
CA PRO A 70 -9.12 -19.81 0.20
C PRO A 70 -8.97 -18.36 0.63
N MET A 71 -8.53 -17.51 -0.32
CA MET A 71 -8.66 -16.05 -0.17
C MET A 71 -10.12 -15.65 -0.04
N THR A 72 -10.37 -14.70 0.84
CA THR A 72 -11.70 -14.13 1.08
C THR A 72 -11.63 -12.61 1.17
N LYS A 73 -12.80 -11.96 1.22
CA LYS A 73 -12.88 -10.51 1.48
C LYS A 73 -12.28 -10.09 2.83
N ASN A 74 -12.13 -11.02 3.74
CA ASN A 74 -11.58 -10.79 5.07
C ASN A 74 -10.06 -11.04 5.13
N SER A 75 -9.46 -11.59 4.07
CA SER A 75 -8.02 -11.86 4.02
C SER A 75 -7.21 -10.61 4.34
N MET A 76 -6.30 -10.73 5.28
CA MET A 76 -5.55 -9.64 5.89
C MET A 76 -4.09 -9.69 5.48
N PHE A 77 -3.66 -8.70 4.71
CA PHE A 77 -2.35 -8.65 4.07
C PHE A 77 -1.42 -7.67 4.77
N ASP A 78 -0.13 -8.00 4.85
CA ASP A 78 0.90 -6.98 5.03
C ASP A 78 0.99 -6.13 3.75
N LEU A 79 0.65 -4.87 3.87
CA LEU A 79 0.63 -3.90 2.76
C LEU A 79 2.03 -3.52 2.27
N ALA A 80 3.07 -3.88 3.02
CA ALA A 80 4.43 -3.40 2.78
C ALA A 80 4.45 -1.87 2.56
N SER A 81 5.11 -1.40 1.50
CA SER A 81 5.26 0.04 1.26
C SER A 81 3.96 0.78 0.94
N VAL A 82 2.87 0.11 0.61
CA VAL A 82 1.55 0.77 0.52
C VAL A 82 1.15 1.38 1.87
N GLY A 83 1.60 0.83 3.00
CA GLY A 83 1.42 1.43 4.33
C GLY A 83 2.00 2.84 4.48
N LYS A 84 2.95 3.27 3.62
CA LYS A 84 3.44 4.65 3.58
C LYS A 84 2.35 5.67 3.26
N THR A 85 1.37 5.28 2.47
CA THR A 85 0.23 6.17 2.16
C THR A 85 -0.61 6.48 3.40
N GLN A 86 -0.66 5.56 4.37
CA GLN A 86 -1.33 5.77 5.64
C GLN A 86 -0.57 6.77 6.52
N THR A 87 0.77 6.68 6.54
CA THR A 87 1.63 7.65 7.23
C THR A 87 1.54 9.03 6.58
N ALA A 88 1.58 9.10 5.23
CA ALA A 88 1.39 10.35 4.49
C ALA A 88 0.01 10.98 4.78
N ALA A 89 -1.04 10.18 4.82
CA ALA A 89 -2.38 10.64 5.14
C ALA A 89 -2.47 11.23 6.56
N LEU A 90 -1.82 10.63 7.55
CA LEU A 90 -1.74 11.19 8.90
C LEU A 90 -1.02 12.53 8.93
N CYS A 91 0.11 12.65 8.22
CA CYS A 91 0.81 13.93 8.08
C CYS A 91 -0.07 14.97 7.38
N ALA A 92 -0.80 14.58 6.32
CA ALA A 92 -1.72 15.47 5.60
C ALA A 92 -2.91 15.93 6.48
N LEU A 93 -3.39 15.09 7.40
CA LEU A 93 -4.40 15.49 8.39
C LEU A 93 -3.82 16.52 9.38
N LEU A 94 -2.61 16.30 9.87
CA LEU A 94 -1.95 17.27 10.76
C LEU A 94 -1.63 18.58 10.05
N TYR A 95 -1.28 18.54 8.78
CA TYR A 95 -1.14 19.72 7.93
C TYR A 95 -2.48 20.48 7.78
N ALA A 96 -3.54 19.77 7.49
CA ALA A 96 -4.88 20.36 7.34
C ALA A 96 -5.41 20.97 8.65
N ASP A 97 -4.95 20.44 9.79
CA ASP A 97 -5.25 20.94 11.15
C ASP A 97 -4.28 22.08 11.60
N GLY A 98 -3.37 22.49 10.75
CA GLY A 98 -2.39 23.56 11.04
C GLY A 98 -1.30 23.18 12.05
N ARG A 99 -1.16 21.88 12.37
CA ARG A 99 -0.20 21.36 13.37
C ARG A 99 1.12 20.91 12.75
N LEU A 100 1.16 20.72 11.44
CA LEU A 100 2.35 20.34 10.68
C LEU A 100 2.56 21.33 9.53
N ASP A 101 3.72 21.96 9.48
CA ASP A 101 4.19 22.67 8.30
C ASP A 101 5.02 21.72 7.44
N VAL A 102 4.56 21.43 6.22
CA VAL A 102 5.22 20.48 5.30
C VAL A 102 6.46 21.10 4.63
N ASP A 103 6.59 22.41 4.64
CA ASP A 103 7.71 23.17 4.09
C ASP A 103 8.79 23.47 5.15
N ALA A 104 8.49 23.24 6.43
CA ALA A 104 9.46 23.32 7.50
C ALA A 104 10.52 22.21 7.41
N PRO A 105 11.76 22.48 7.84
CA PRO A 105 12.77 21.44 8.03
C PRO A 105 12.27 20.34 8.94
N PHE A 106 12.40 19.08 8.51
CA PHE A 106 11.93 17.95 9.32
C PHE A 106 12.60 17.86 10.69
N THR A 107 13.79 18.45 10.82
CA THR A 107 14.56 18.50 12.07
C THR A 107 13.95 19.44 13.14
N GLU A 108 13.03 20.32 12.77
CA GLU A 108 12.24 21.07 13.77
C GLU A 108 11.34 20.13 14.57
N TYR A 109 10.88 19.07 13.93
CA TYR A 109 10.08 18.02 14.56
C TYR A 109 10.93 16.89 15.15
N ILE A 110 12.19 16.74 14.71
CA ILE A 110 13.14 15.70 15.18
C ILE A 110 14.48 16.35 15.55
N PRO A 111 14.53 17.11 16.66
CA PRO A 111 15.72 17.85 17.06
C PRO A 111 16.91 16.95 17.46
N GLU A 112 16.69 15.67 17.73
CA GLU A 112 17.76 14.70 18.03
C GLU A 112 18.53 14.28 16.78
N HIS A 113 18.00 14.51 15.59
CA HIS A 113 18.68 14.17 14.35
C HIS A 113 19.95 14.99 14.18
N VAL A 114 21.05 14.36 13.76
CA VAL A 114 22.36 15.03 13.63
C VAL A 114 22.31 16.29 12.78
N LEU A 115 21.47 16.34 11.75
CA LEU A 115 21.30 17.49 10.87
C LEU A 115 20.62 18.70 11.54
N ALA A 116 19.98 18.55 12.69
CA ALA A 116 19.35 19.65 13.41
C ALA A 116 20.36 20.73 13.81
N LYS A 117 21.60 20.30 14.11
CA LYS A 117 22.71 21.19 14.47
C LYS A 117 23.41 21.86 13.26
N GLU A 118 23.02 21.47 12.03
CA GLU A 118 23.70 21.84 10.79
C GLU A 118 22.81 22.72 9.88
N ASN A 119 21.80 23.39 10.43
CA ASN A 119 20.84 24.20 9.67
C ASN A 119 20.22 23.41 8.50
N CYS A 120 19.64 22.26 8.79
CA CYS A 120 19.01 21.37 7.82
C CYS A 120 17.95 22.11 6.98
N LYS A 121 18.00 21.91 5.68
CA LYS A 121 17.00 22.46 4.73
C LYS A 121 16.07 21.40 4.15
N ILE A 122 16.24 20.14 4.54
CA ILE A 122 15.37 19.05 4.08
C ILE A 122 14.03 19.18 4.77
N THR A 123 12.97 19.40 3.98
CA THR A 123 11.62 19.62 4.51
C THR A 123 10.87 18.32 4.75
N VAL A 124 9.75 18.41 5.45
CA VAL A 124 8.80 17.30 5.61
C VAL A 124 8.29 16.82 4.23
N CYS A 125 8.04 17.76 3.30
CA CYS A 125 7.64 17.44 1.92
C CYS A 125 8.74 16.69 1.16
N ASP A 126 10.02 17.04 1.34
CA ASP A 126 11.15 16.33 0.74
C ASP A 126 11.22 14.85 1.21
N LEU A 127 10.88 14.60 2.47
CA LEU A 127 10.78 13.22 2.97
C LEU A 127 9.66 12.47 2.29
N ALA A 128 8.45 13.06 2.21
CA ALA A 128 7.27 12.42 1.62
C ALA A 128 7.41 12.13 0.12
N THR A 129 8.20 12.94 -0.58
CA THR A 129 8.47 12.79 -2.02
C THR A 129 9.74 12.00 -2.35
N HIS A 130 10.51 11.60 -1.32
CA HIS A 130 11.82 10.95 -1.47
C HIS A 130 12.85 11.81 -2.22
N SER A 131 12.79 13.13 -2.07
CA SER A 131 13.69 14.11 -2.68
C SER A 131 14.70 14.73 -1.70
N GLY A 132 14.67 14.35 -0.42
CA GLY A 132 15.56 14.85 0.63
C GLY A 132 17.01 14.39 0.56
N GLY A 133 17.35 13.53 -0.42
CA GLY A 133 18.73 13.05 -0.64
C GLY A 133 19.11 11.80 0.15
N PHE A 134 18.26 11.26 1.01
CA PHE A 134 18.50 9.98 1.68
C PHE A 134 18.43 8.81 0.71
N ASP A 135 19.32 7.83 0.87
CA ASP A 135 19.25 6.55 0.17
C ASP A 135 18.48 5.50 0.98
N ASN A 136 18.30 4.30 0.39
CA ASN A 136 17.60 3.20 1.07
C ASN A 136 18.52 2.30 1.91
N SER A 137 19.73 2.74 2.25
CA SER A 137 20.56 2.07 3.26
C SER A 137 19.87 2.10 4.63
N LYS A 138 20.04 1.04 5.40
CA LYS A 138 19.29 0.82 6.64
C LYS A 138 20.26 0.54 7.81
N PRO A 139 21.17 1.48 8.14
CA PRO A 139 22.16 1.28 9.22
C PRO A 139 21.49 1.14 10.60
N TYR A 140 20.25 1.60 10.74
CA TYR A 140 19.44 1.52 11.95
C TYR A 140 18.77 0.15 12.15
N MET A 141 18.92 -0.80 11.24
CA MET A 141 18.30 -2.11 11.32
C MET A 141 18.92 -2.94 12.46
N THR A 142 18.22 -3.01 13.58
CA THR A 142 18.62 -3.74 14.80
C THR A 142 17.40 -3.91 15.71
N SER A 143 17.38 -4.97 16.52
CA SER A 143 16.37 -5.20 17.57
C SER A 143 16.66 -4.42 18.87
N ASP A 144 17.87 -3.88 19.03
CA ASP A 144 18.17 -2.97 20.13
C ASP A 144 17.52 -1.61 19.90
N SER A 145 16.53 -1.25 20.73
CA SER A 145 15.73 -0.04 20.58
C SER A 145 16.58 1.24 20.68
N LYS A 146 17.57 1.28 21.58
CA LYS A 146 18.45 2.43 21.75
C LYS A 146 19.34 2.62 20.53
N ALA A 147 20.03 1.57 20.12
CA ALA A 147 20.89 1.57 18.94
C ALA A 147 20.09 1.86 17.64
N TYR A 148 18.83 1.42 17.56
CA TYR A 148 17.95 1.75 16.43
C TYR A 148 17.80 3.27 16.26
N PHE A 149 17.42 3.98 17.31
CA PHE A 149 17.24 5.43 17.26
C PHE A 149 18.54 6.20 17.11
N GLU A 150 19.61 5.79 17.81
CA GLU A 150 20.93 6.42 17.66
C GLU A 150 21.42 6.38 16.21
N ARG A 151 21.32 5.21 15.56
CA ARG A 151 21.75 5.04 14.16
C ARG A 151 20.80 5.72 13.17
N LEU A 152 19.51 5.73 13.47
CA LEU A 152 18.51 6.43 12.64
C LEU A 152 18.78 7.94 12.63
N PHE A 153 18.99 8.54 13.80
CA PHE A 153 19.24 9.98 13.92
C PHE A 153 20.64 10.40 13.44
N ALA A 154 21.58 9.49 13.36
CA ALA A 154 22.90 9.72 12.77
C ALA A 154 22.93 9.58 11.23
N LYS A 155 21.83 9.10 10.60
CA LYS A 155 21.80 8.87 9.16
C LYS A 155 21.87 10.20 8.39
N ARG A 156 22.75 10.24 7.38
CA ARG A 156 22.95 11.42 6.53
C ARG A 156 22.44 11.21 5.11
N PRO A 157 22.01 12.28 4.41
CA PRO A 157 21.73 12.21 2.99
C PRO A 157 23.02 11.96 2.20
N VAL A 158 22.90 11.27 1.07
CA VAL A 158 24.01 10.98 0.14
C VAL A 158 23.92 11.80 -1.15
N TYR A 159 22.81 12.50 -1.35
CA TYR A 159 22.57 13.42 -2.45
C TYR A 159 22.12 14.77 -1.91
N ALA A 160 22.25 15.83 -2.72
CA ALA A 160 21.71 17.13 -2.36
C ALA A 160 20.16 17.09 -2.36
N ARG A 161 19.56 17.93 -1.49
CA ARG A 161 18.11 18.15 -1.45
C ARG A 161 17.58 18.50 -2.84
N GLY A 162 16.51 17.84 -3.29
CA GLY A 162 15.87 18.11 -4.59
C GLY A 162 16.73 17.74 -5.82
N GLU A 163 17.90 17.13 -5.62
CA GLU A 163 18.76 16.73 -6.72
C GLU A 163 18.08 15.66 -7.60
N ARG A 164 17.51 14.65 -6.96
CA ARG A 164 16.83 13.52 -7.61
C ARG A 164 15.80 12.86 -6.73
N PHE A 165 14.93 12.09 -7.32
CA PHE A 165 14.15 11.08 -6.61
C PHE A 165 15.07 9.92 -6.19
N LYS A 166 15.07 9.60 -4.90
CA LYS A 166 15.75 8.43 -4.36
C LYS A 166 14.94 7.81 -3.23
N TYR A 167 14.27 6.71 -3.53
CA TYR A 167 13.44 6.01 -2.55
C TYR A 167 14.24 5.63 -1.29
N ALA A 168 13.71 5.99 -0.11
CA ALA A 168 14.30 5.66 1.18
C ALA A 168 13.23 5.38 2.24
N CYS A 169 13.29 4.20 2.86
CA CYS A 169 12.35 3.83 3.93
C CYS A 169 12.48 4.73 5.16
N SER A 170 13.71 5.20 5.48
CA SER A 170 13.95 6.12 6.60
C SER A 170 13.11 7.39 6.54
N ASN A 171 12.80 7.90 5.34
CA ASN A 171 11.96 9.09 5.19
C ASN A 171 10.61 8.92 5.88
N PHE A 172 9.98 7.77 5.68
CA PHE A 172 8.68 7.47 6.28
C PHE A 172 8.77 7.02 7.75
N VAL A 173 9.93 6.56 8.19
CA VAL A 173 10.22 6.41 9.63
C VAL A 173 10.21 7.78 10.30
N TYR A 174 10.89 8.78 9.73
CA TYR A 174 10.86 10.16 10.24
C TYR A 174 9.45 10.74 10.24
N LEU A 175 8.68 10.56 9.14
CA LEU A 175 7.28 11.02 9.09
C LEU A 175 6.42 10.35 10.17
N GLY A 176 6.58 9.05 10.41
CA GLY A 176 5.90 8.36 11.51
C GLY A 176 6.24 8.92 12.88
N LEU A 177 7.52 9.23 13.14
CA LEU A 177 7.96 9.89 14.38
C LEU A 177 7.36 11.29 14.54
N ILE A 178 7.26 12.06 13.45
CA ILE A 178 6.61 13.38 13.46
C ILE A 178 5.14 13.23 13.86
N VAL A 179 4.42 12.27 13.30
CA VAL A 179 3.02 12.00 13.69
C VAL A 179 2.91 11.66 15.18
N GLU A 180 3.77 10.79 15.70
CA GLU A 180 3.75 10.42 17.11
C GLU A 180 4.00 11.64 18.03
N ARG A 181 4.95 12.49 17.69
CA ARG A 181 5.27 13.68 18.47
C ARG A 181 4.16 14.71 18.47
N LEU A 182 3.61 14.99 17.31
CA LEU A 182 2.54 15.99 17.20
C LEU A 182 1.24 15.50 17.83
N THR A 183 0.98 14.19 17.85
CA THR A 183 -0.26 13.64 18.43
C THR A 183 -0.13 13.27 19.91
N GLY A 184 1.07 12.98 20.39
CA GLY A 184 1.30 12.36 21.70
C GLY A 184 0.85 10.90 21.77
N LEU A 185 0.52 10.27 20.63
CA LEU A 185 0.03 8.90 20.52
C LEU A 185 1.03 8.04 19.74
N GLY A 186 1.09 6.75 20.04
CA GLY A 186 1.77 5.82 19.13
C GLY A 186 1.06 5.77 17.78
N LEU A 187 1.82 5.47 16.71
CA LEU A 187 1.39 5.61 15.32
C LEU A 187 0.07 4.85 15.02
N ASP A 188 -0.08 3.62 15.52
CA ASP A 188 -1.31 2.81 15.35
C ASP A 188 -2.52 3.47 16.01
N ALA A 189 -2.35 4.01 17.23
CA ALA A 189 -3.41 4.72 17.95
C ALA A 189 -3.78 6.04 17.26
N ALA A 190 -2.79 6.79 16.77
CA ALA A 190 -3.00 8.00 15.98
C ALA A 190 -3.83 7.71 14.73
N ALA A 191 -3.48 6.65 14.00
CA ALA A 191 -4.21 6.24 12.80
C ALA A 191 -5.64 5.79 13.10
N LYS A 192 -5.85 5.00 14.14
CA LYS A 192 -7.20 4.61 14.57
C LYS A 192 -8.06 5.83 14.91
N LYS A 193 -7.50 6.81 15.59
CA LYS A 193 -8.23 8.01 16.00
C LYS A 193 -8.50 8.96 14.84
N LEU A 194 -7.50 9.25 14.01
CA LEU A 194 -7.54 10.35 13.05
C LEU A 194 -7.93 9.93 11.64
N LEU A 195 -7.64 8.69 11.23
CA LEU A 195 -7.83 8.23 9.85
C LEU A 195 -8.75 7.02 9.76
N TRP A 196 -8.39 5.91 10.38
CA TRP A 196 -9.09 4.64 10.17
C TRP A 196 -10.48 4.61 10.81
N GLY A 197 -10.65 5.20 12.00
CA GLY A 197 -11.95 5.31 12.67
C GLY A 197 -12.95 6.10 11.85
N PRO A 198 -12.66 7.35 11.45
CA PRO A 198 -13.51 8.15 10.56
C PRO A 198 -13.86 7.47 9.24
N LEU A 199 -12.94 6.69 8.66
CA LEU A 199 -13.17 5.93 7.41
C LEU A 199 -13.84 4.57 7.63
N GLY A 200 -14.04 4.13 8.88
CA GLY A 200 -14.59 2.81 9.20
C GLY A 200 -13.68 1.64 8.79
N MET A 201 -12.35 1.85 8.79
CA MET A 201 -11.33 0.84 8.50
C MET A 201 -11.03 0.01 9.76
N LYS A 202 -11.93 -0.92 10.09
CA LYS A 202 -11.90 -1.65 11.37
C LYS A 202 -10.85 -2.78 11.42
N ARG A 203 -10.32 -3.17 10.26
CA ARG A 203 -9.38 -4.29 10.11
C ARG A 203 -8.02 -3.81 9.60
N THR A 204 -7.63 -2.59 9.97
CA THR A 204 -6.34 -2.01 9.63
C THR A 204 -5.55 -1.72 10.89
N THR A 205 -4.27 -2.13 10.91
CA THR A 205 -3.38 -1.94 12.08
C THR A 205 -1.92 -2.02 11.66
N TRP A 206 -1.04 -1.31 12.38
CA TRP A 206 0.41 -1.52 12.29
C TRP A 206 0.94 -2.60 13.23
N ASN A 207 0.11 -3.12 14.13
CA ASN A 207 0.53 -4.22 14.99
C ASN A 207 0.53 -5.54 14.21
N THR A 208 1.35 -6.50 14.64
CA THR A 208 1.35 -7.85 14.10
C THR A 208 0.00 -8.54 14.31
N VAL A 209 -0.34 -9.46 13.42
CA VAL A 209 -1.64 -10.17 13.41
C VAL A 209 -1.44 -11.69 13.36
N VAL A 210 -0.40 -12.19 14.00
CA VAL A 210 0.02 -13.61 13.99
C VAL A 210 -1.06 -14.61 14.37
N ASN A 211 -1.97 -14.23 15.26
CA ASN A 211 -3.09 -15.07 15.71
C ASN A 211 -4.39 -14.80 14.93
N ASN A 212 -4.34 -14.00 13.87
CA ASN A 212 -5.53 -13.72 13.09
C ASN A 212 -5.75 -14.83 12.05
N PRO A 213 -6.90 -15.54 12.06
CA PRO A 213 -7.17 -16.63 11.14
C PRO A 213 -7.27 -16.17 9.67
N ASP A 214 -7.46 -14.89 9.44
CA ASP A 214 -7.51 -14.29 8.11
C ASP A 214 -6.15 -13.77 7.62
N ALA A 215 -5.08 -13.88 8.43
CA ALA A 215 -3.75 -13.44 8.04
C ALA A 215 -3.24 -14.22 6.81
N VAL A 216 -2.62 -13.48 5.89
CA VAL A 216 -2.07 -14.03 4.65
C VAL A 216 -0.59 -14.30 4.81
N GLU A 217 -0.16 -15.47 4.34
CA GLU A 217 1.26 -15.83 4.29
C GLU A 217 1.97 -14.96 3.25
N PHE A 218 3.13 -14.46 3.66
CA PHE A 218 4.08 -13.83 2.77
C PHE A 218 5.34 -14.69 2.68
N ALA A 219 5.82 -14.94 1.47
CA ALA A 219 7.06 -15.67 1.22
C ALA A 219 8.04 -14.78 0.46
N ARG A 220 9.30 -14.74 0.93
CA ARG A 220 10.35 -13.93 0.34
C ARG A 220 11.67 -14.70 0.31
N SER A 221 12.43 -14.56 -0.76
CA SER A 221 13.82 -15.03 -0.84
C SER A 221 14.76 -14.06 -0.11
N THR A 222 15.68 -14.62 0.67
CA THR A 222 16.81 -13.91 1.27
C THR A 222 18.11 -14.63 0.93
N TYR A 223 19.26 -14.04 1.28
CA TYR A 223 20.56 -14.72 1.16
C TYR A 223 20.67 -15.99 2.03
N GLU A 224 19.87 -16.07 3.11
CA GLU A 224 19.83 -17.21 4.04
C GLU A 224 18.75 -18.24 3.66
N GLY A 225 18.02 -18.01 2.56
CA GLY A 225 16.94 -18.87 2.11
C GLY A 225 15.56 -18.18 2.16
N PRO A 226 14.49 -18.91 1.85
CA PRO A 226 13.15 -18.36 1.85
C PRO A 226 12.65 -18.13 3.28
N ILE A 227 12.20 -16.91 3.55
CA ILE A 227 11.45 -16.56 4.77
C ILE A 227 9.97 -16.65 4.46
N ARG A 228 9.21 -17.35 5.32
CA ARG A 228 7.75 -17.40 5.31
C ARG A 228 7.22 -16.79 6.60
N ARG A 229 6.28 -15.87 6.48
CA ARG A 229 5.67 -15.19 7.61
C ARG A 229 4.17 -15.09 7.43
N ILE A 230 3.44 -15.31 8.52
CA ILE A 230 1.98 -15.17 8.59
C ILE A 230 1.69 -14.18 9.73
N GLY A 231 1.12 -13.03 9.37
CA GLY A 231 0.75 -12.01 10.36
C GLY A 231 1.91 -11.27 11.03
N GLU A 232 3.14 -11.54 10.62
CA GLU A 232 4.35 -10.79 11.00
C GLU A 232 4.74 -9.80 9.89
N HIS A 233 5.45 -8.74 10.24
CA HIS A 233 5.96 -7.79 9.25
C HIS A 233 6.94 -8.45 8.28
N ASN A 234 6.72 -8.27 6.97
CA ASN A 234 7.65 -8.78 5.96
C ASN A 234 8.93 -7.94 5.86
N ASP A 235 8.85 -6.62 6.04
CA ASP A 235 10.02 -5.73 6.02
C ASP A 235 10.86 -5.95 7.28
N ILE A 236 12.12 -6.33 7.08
CA ILE A 236 13.03 -6.61 8.22
C ILE A 236 13.22 -5.38 9.12
N CYS A 237 13.15 -4.16 8.58
CA CYS A 237 13.23 -2.96 9.41
C CYS A 237 11.99 -2.79 10.30
N ALA A 238 10.81 -3.11 9.78
CA ALA A 238 9.58 -3.10 10.57
C ALA A 238 9.55 -4.24 11.57
N HIS A 239 10.08 -5.42 11.19
CA HIS A 239 10.16 -6.60 12.06
C HIS A 239 11.12 -6.40 13.25
N LEU A 240 12.25 -5.75 13.01
CA LEU A 240 13.25 -5.44 14.05
C LEU A 240 12.98 -4.11 14.78
N ALA A 241 12.07 -3.29 14.27
CA ALA A 241 11.77 -2.01 14.89
C ALA A 241 11.15 -2.19 16.28
N PRO A 242 11.44 -1.31 17.24
CA PRO A 242 10.91 -1.43 18.60
C PRO A 242 9.39 -1.24 18.68
N ARG A 243 8.79 -0.64 17.68
CA ARG A 243 7.36 -0.38 17.50
C ARG A 243 7.03 -0.03 16.05
N PRO A 244 5.75 0.15 15.66
CA PRO A 244 5.38 0.65 14.33
C PRO A 244 6.07 1.98 14.01
N MET A 245 6.73 2.06 12.84
CA MET A 245 7.61 3.19 12.48
C MET A 245 7.16 3.94 11.22
N GLY A 246 6.04 3.61 10.59
CA GLY A 246 5.49 4.37 9.47
C GLY A 246 6.07 4.09 8.08
N ASN A 247 7.16 3.34 7.97
CA ASN A 247 7.82 3.05 6.68
C ASN A 247 7.10 1.98 5.85
N GLY A 248 5.99 1.45 6.32
CA GLY A 248 5.21 0.39 5.69
C GLY A 248 4.79 -0.69 6.67
N SER A 249 4.57 -1.91 6.16
CA SER A 249 4.20 -3.09 6.94
C SER A 249 2.98 -2.86 7.86
N CYS A 250 1.97 -2.17 7.33
CA CYS A 250 0.66 -2.06 7.91
C CYS A 250 -0.19 -3.24 7.41
N PHE A 251 -0.96 -3.86 8.29
CA PHE A 251 -1.89 -4.93 7.91
C PHE A 251 -3.27 -4.36 7.61
N SER A 252 -3.89 -4.83 6.52
CA SER A 252 -5.24 -4.42 6.12
C SER A 252 -5.93 -5.44 5.23
N THR A 253 -7.21 -5.20 4.96
CA THR A 253 -8.02 -5.93 3.98
C THR A 253 -8.28 -5.06 2.74
N ALA A 254 -8.63 -5.70 1.61
CA ALA A 254 -8.99 -4.96 0.40
C ALA A 254 -10.22 -4.06 0.61
N SER A 255 -11.17 -4.48 1.47
CA SER A 255 -12.34 -3.67 1.82
C SER A 255 -11.97 -2.37 2.55
N ASP A 256 -11.05 -2.44 3.52
CA ASP A 256 -10.63 -1.24 4.25
C ASP A 256 -9.78 -0.31 3.37
N MET A 257 -8.86 -0.88 2.58
CA MET A 257 -8.08 -0.09 1.63
C MET A 257 -8.94 0.56 0.55
N LEU A 258 -10.03 -0.12 0.13
CA LEU A 258 -10.97 0.50 -0.82
C LEU A 258 -11.70 1.70 -0.20
N LYS A 259 -12.13 1.63 1.07
CA LYS A 259 -12.71 2.79 1.77
C LYS A 259 -11.77 3.99 1.78
N PHE A 260 -10.47 3.75 2.07
CA PHE A 260 -9.45 4.79 2.00
C PHE A 260 -9.32 5.38 0.59
N CYS A 261 -9.20 4.54 -0.43
CA CYS A 261 -9.07 4.99 -1.82
C CYS A 261 -10.34 5.67 -2.35
N GLU A 262 -11.52 5.23 -1.93
CA GLU A 262 -12.79 5.87 -2.28
C GLU A 262 -12.96 7.23 -1.64
N ASP A 263 -12.53 7.41 -0.37
CA ASP A 263 -12.53 8.72 0.26
C ASP A 263 -11.57 9.69 -0.43
N MET A 264 -10.38 9.21 -0.80
CA MET A 264 -9.44 9.98 -1.63
C MET A 264 -10.05 10.40 -2.97
N LEU A 265 -10.92 9.57 -3.54
CA LEU A 265 -11.62 9.86 -4.79
C LEU A 265 -12.77 10.87 -4.58
N LYS A 266 -13.60 10.66 -3.55
CA LYS A 266 -14.82 11.45 -3.26
C LYS A 266 -14.51 12.77 -2.56
N ARG A 267 -13.44 12.81 -1.75
CA ARG A 267 -12.96 13.97 -0.97
C ARG A 267 -14.01 14.53 0.00
N GLU A 268 -14.67 13.63 0.76
CA GLU A 268 -15.83 14.00 1.59
C GLU A 268 -15.55 14.05 3.10
N LYS A 269 -14.61 13.23 3.62
CA LYS A 269 -14.45 13.04 5.06
C LYS A 269 -13.55 14.05 5.75
N PHE A 270 -12.61 14.63 5.02
CA PHE A 270 -11.56 15.47 5.58
C PHE A 270 -11.52 16.85 4.90
N PRO A 271 -10.80 17.84 5.45
CA PRO A 271 -10.65 19.15 4.82
C PRO A 271 -10.03 19.08 3.43
N LYS A 272 -10.39 20.02 2.56
CA LYS A 272 -9.86 20.11 1.18
C LYS A 272 -8.34 20.08 1.12
N SER A 273 -7.65 20.77 2.03
CA SER A 273 -6.18 20.82 2.10
C SER A 273 -5.51 19.44 2.31
N TYR A 274 -6.18 18.53 3.03
CA TYR A 274 -5.73 17.15 3.18
C TYR A 274 -5.63 16.43 1.84
N TYR A 275 -6.62 16.57 0.97
CA TYR A 275 -6.63 15.95 -0.35
C TYR A 275 -5.69 16.68 -1.32
N ASP A 276 -5.74 18.02 -1.34
CA ASP A 276 -4.91 18.83 -2.23
C ASP A 276 -3.43 18.52 -2.06
N LEU A 277 -2.93 18.38 -0.84
CA LEU A 277 -1.53 18.04 -0.56
C LEU A 277 -1.16 16.68 -1.20
N GLN A 278 -2.06 15.71 -1.18
CA GLN A 278 -1.80 14.36 -1.70
C GLN A 278 -1.97 14.24 -3.22
N PHE A 279 -2.67 15.17 -3.87
CA PHE A 279 -2.86 15.18 -5.33
C PHE A 279 -2.04 16.25 -6.05
N THR A 280 -1.41 17.17 -5.35
CA THR A 280 -0.54 18.19 -5.94
C THR A 280 0.90 17.71 -6.00
N ALA A 281 1.52 17.83 -7.17
CA ALA A 281 2.92 17.47 -7.31
C ALA A 281 3.80 18.39 -6.46
N CYS A 282 4.61 17.80 -5.58
CA CYS A 282 5.59 18.48 -4.74
C CYS A 282 7.03 18.30 -5.29
N PHE A 283 7.24 17.28 -6.12
CA PHE A 283 8.49 17.02 -6.82
C PHE A 283 8.21 16.61 -8.26
N ASP A 284 8.86 17.26 -9.23
CA ASP A 284 8.76 16.95 -10.64
C ASP A 284 10.12 17.19 -11.31
N LYS A 285 10.93 16.12 -11.39
CA LYS A 285 12.29 16.20 -11.93
C LYS A 285 12.79 14.84 -12.40
N GLY A 286 13.57 14.85 -13.46
CA GLY A 286 14.27 13.66 -13.97
C GLY A 286 13.32 12.54 -14.44
N GLY A 287 12.11 12.90 -14.88
CA GLY A 287 11.07 11.94 -15.30
C GLY A 287 10.27 11.33 -14.15
N HIS A 288 10.52 11.74 -12.91
CA HIS A 288 9.74 11.34 -11.72
C HIS A 288 8.86 12.50 -11.28
N ARG A 289 7.58 12.22 -11.02
CA ARG A 289 6.61 13.15 -10.46
C ARG A 289 5.99 12.55 -9.22
N ARG A 290 6.05 13.29 -8.10
CA ARG A 290 5.60 12.81 -6.79
C ARG A 290 4.75 13.85 -6.12
N SER A 291 3.65 13.43 -5.53
CA SER A 291 2.95 14.18 -4.51
C SER A 291 3.29 13.68 -3.11
N PHE A 292 2.68 14.24 -2.09
CA PHE A 292 2.96 13.90 -0.71
C PHE A 292 2.59 12.44 -0.40
N GLY A 293 3.59 11.56 -0.48
CA GLY A 293 3.46 10.12 -0.21
C GLY A 293 3.07 9.25 -1.40
N TRP A 294 2.91 9.81 -2.61
CA TRP A 294 2.42 9.07 -3.76
C TRP A 294 3.31 9.18 -5.00
N ASP A 295 3.25 8.17 -5.85
CA ASP A 295 3.74 8.21 -7.21
C ASP A 295 2.65 8.78 -8.13
N MET A 296 3.02 9.68 -9.03
CA MET A 296 2.13 10.31 -10.00
C MET A 296 2.52 9.90 -11.42
N THR A 297 1.60 10.04 -12.36
CA THR A 297 1.88 9.76 -13.77
C THR A 297 3.00 10.67 -14.30
N ALA A 298 4.09 10.09 -14.76
CA ALA A 298 5.27 10.72 -15.33
C ALA A 298 6.06 9.71 -16.15
N GLU A 299 7.07 10.12 -16.88
CA GLU A 299 7.88 9.27 -17.77
C GLU A 299 8.45 8.03 -17.05
N LYS A 300 8.99 8.20 -15.83
CA LYS A 300 9.57 7.12 -15.02
C LYS A 300 8.70 6.71 -13.84
N SER A 301 7.40 6.98 -13.90
CA SER A 301 6.47 6.54 -12.88
C SER A 301 6.16 5.05 -12.96
N THR A 302 5.61 4.50 -11.89
CA THR A 302 5.07 3.14 -11.88
C THR A 302 3.99 2.95 -12.95
N PHE A 303 3.17 3.97 -13.20
CA PHE A 303 2.16 3.92 -14.26
C PHE A 303 2.80 3.77 -15.63
N ALA A 304 3.73 4.65 -16.00
CA ALA A 304 4.36 4.63 -17.33
C ALA A 304 5.12 3.33 -17.61
N ALA A 305 5.77 2.78 -16.58
CA ALA A 305 6.56 1.56 -16.71
C ALA A 305 5.71 0.29 -16.92
N TRP A 306 4.45 0.26 -16.44
CA TRP A 306 3.69 -0.97 -16.30
C TRP A 306 2.22 -0.90 -16.74
N THR A 307 1.70 0.26 -17.15
CA THR A 307 0.34 0.39 -17.67
C THR A 307 0.34 0.92 -19.09
N LYS A 308 -0.67 0.54 -19.85
CA LYS A 308 -0.74 0.89 -21.27
C LYS A 308 -1.46 2.20 -21.55
N THR A 309 -2.25 2.78 -20.64
CA THR A 309 -2.92 4.08 -20.90
C THR A 309 -4.21 4.34 -20.12
N ASN A 310 -4.59 3.46 -19.20
CA ASN A 310 -5.88 3.60 -18.52
C ASN A 310 -5.87 4.57 -17.33
N PHE A 311 -4.76 5.28 -17.09
CA PHE A 311 -4.64 6.26 -16.02
C PHE A 311 -4.40 7.66 -16.56
N SER A 312 -5.01 8.67 -15.93
CA SER A 312 -4.82 10.07 -16.28
C SER A 312 -3.54 10.64 -15.67
N ASP A 313 -3.17 11.85 -16.10
CA ASP A 313 -2.04 12.61 -15.54
C ASP A 313 -2.23 13.06 -14.07
N SER A 314 -3.47 12.99 -13.56
CA SER A 314 -3.81 13.27 -12.16
C SER A 314 -3.88 12.02 -11.29
N ALA A 315 -3.63 10.84 -11.84
CA ALA A 315 -3.65 9.61 -11.08
C ALA A 315 -2.47 9.52 -10.12
N ILE A 316 -2.75 8.95 -8.95
CA ILE A 316 -1.74 8.64 -7.92
C ILE A 316 -1.76 7.14 -7.63
N CYS A 317 -0.61 6.55 -7.35
CA CYS A 317 -0.51 5.15 -6.94
C CYS A 317 0.58 4.93 -5.89
N HIS A 318 0.53 3.76 -5.28
CA HIS A 318 1.62 3.21 -4.49
C HIS A 318 1.64 1.70 -4.58
N THR A 319 2.83 1.11 -4.50
CA THR A 319 3.03 -0.34 -4.57
C THR A 319 3.75 -0.85 -3.34
N GLY A 320 3.53 -2.13 -3.01
CA GLY A 320 4.14 -2.80 -1.86
C GLY A 320 4.94 -4.03 -2.28
N TRP A 321 6.01 -4.33 -1.57
CA TRP A 321 6.88 -5.47 -1.85
C TRP A 321 6.14 -6.81 -1.83
N THR A 322 5.13 -6.95 -0.98
CA THR A 322 4.31 -8.16 -0.81
C THR A 322 3.45 -8.52 -2.01
N GLY A 323 3.33 -7.63 -3.00
CA GLY A 323 2.46 -7.77 -4.16
C GLY A 323 1.29 -6.79 -4.16
N SER A 324 1.18 -5.94 -3.16
CA SER A 324 0.11 -4.95 -3.04
C SER A 324 0.30 -3.77 -3.98
N ALA A 325 -0.81 -3.21 -4.49
CA ALA A 325 -0.85 -1.97 -5.25
C ALA A 325 -2.20 -1.27 -5.06
N ILE A 326 -2.18 0.06 -5.01
CA ILE A 326 -3.39 0.88 -4.99
C ILE A 326 -3.24 2.03 -5.99
N ALA A 327 -4.36 2.46 -6.57
CA ALA A 327 -4.41 3.62 -7.45
C ALA A 327 -5.70 4.40 -7.26
N VAL A 328 -5.62 5.73 -7.38
CA VAL A 328 -6.77 6.64 -7.39
C VAL A 328 -6.60 7.59 -8.56
N ASP A 329 -7.61 7.66 -9.41
CA ASP A 329 -7.66 8.52 -10.60
C ASP A 329 -8.94 9.37 -10.58
N PRO A 330 -8.86 10.63 -10.11
CA PRO A 330 -10.03 11.50 -10.04
C PRO A 330 -10.66 11.80 -11.40
N LYS A 331 -9.86 12.01 -12.45
CA LYS A 331 -10.39 12.31 -13.80
C LYS A 331 -11.18 11.15 -14.39
N ARG A 332 -10.89 9.91 -13.97
CA ARG A 332 -11.58 8.70 -14.43
C ARG A 332 -12.62 8.19 -13.44
N SER A 333 -12.83 8.90 -12.33
CA SER A 333 -13.68 8.45 -11.23
C SER A 333 -13.38 7.00 -10.82
N PHE A 334 -12.07 6.69 -10.64
CA PHE A 334 -11.60 5.35 -10.36
C PHE A 334 -10.74 5.29 -9.10
N ALA A 335 -11.02 4.29 -8.27
CA ALA A 335 -10.15 3.84 -7.19
C ALA A 335 -10.04 2.32 -7.25
N GLY A 336 -8.82 1.79 -7.13
CA GLY A 336 -8.55 0.35 -7.23
C GLY A 336 -7.52 -0.12 -6.23
N VAL A 337 -7.74 -1.34 -5.75
CA VAL A 337 -6.91 -2.03 -4.75
C VAL A 337 -6.60 -3.44 -5.24
N VAL A 338 -5.33 -3.78 -5.25
CA VAL A 338 -4.82 -5.13 -5.45
C VAL A 338 -4.01 -5.50 -4.21
N LEU A 339 -4.43 -6.50 -3.47
CA LEU A 339 -3.65 -7.09 -2.39
C LEU A 339 -3.28 -8.52 -2.78
N ALA A 340 -1.99 -8.83 -2.77
CA ALA A 340 -1.51 -10.12 -3.22
C ALA A 340 -0.35 -10.64 -2.37
N SER A 341 -0.23 -11.95 -2.29
CA SER A 341 0.85 -12.67 -1.60
C SER A 341 1.91 -13.10 -2.62
N GLN A 342 2.94 -12.28 -2.80
CA GLN A 342 4.07 -12.61 -3.69
C GLN A 342 4.82 -13.84 -3.19
N GLN A 343 5.15 -14.76 -4.11
CA GLN A 343 5.87 -15.99 -3.77
C GLN A 343 7.40 -15.82 -3.80
N ALA A 344 8.09 -16.59 -2.96
CA ALA A 344 9.54 -16.60 -2.91
C ALA A 344 10.17 -16.99 -4.27
N GLY A 345 11.28 -16.35 -4.64
CA GLY A 345 11.98 -16.63 -5.89
C GLY A 345 11.34 -16.02 -7.14
N LYS A 346 10.19 -15.37 -7.01
CA LYS A 346 9.56 -14.63 -8.11
C LYS A 346 9.89 -13.14 -7.97
N SER A 347 10.87 -12.68 -8.73
CA SER A 347 11.12 -11.25 -8.90
C SER A 347 10.09 -10.66 -9.87
N LEU A 348 9.70 -9.39 -9.64
CA LEU A 348 8.93 -8.59 -10.60
C LEU A 348 7.47 -9.01 -10.80
N THR A 349 6.70 -8.95 -9.73
CA THR A 349 5.23 -8.96 -9.81
C THR A 349 4.64 -7.57 -10.07
N MET A 350 5.47 -6.57 -10.41
CA MET A 350 5.00 -5.20 -10.65
C MET A 350 4.05 -5.14 -11.84
N GLY A 351 4.43 -5.69 -12.99
CA GLY A 351 3.58 -5.75 -14.18
C GLY A 351 2.21 -6.39 -13.89
N PRO A 352 2.17 -7.62 -13.38
CA PRO A 352 0.91 -8.29 -13.04
C PRO A 352 -0.04 -7.47 -12.15
N ARG A 353 0.43 -6.87 -11.07
CA ARG A 353 -0.46 -6.08 -10.19
C ARG A 353 -0.92 -4.77 -10.82
N MET A 354 -0.09 -4.14 -11.63
CA MET A 354 -0.49 -2.94 -12.37
C MET A 354 -1.48 -3.29 -13.50
N GLU A 355 -1.32 -4.43 -14.16
CA GLU A 355 -2.30 -4.94 -15.12
C GLU A 355 -3.66 -5.23 -14.48
N LEU A 356 -3.69 -5.80 -13.26
CA LEU A 356 -4.94 -5.98 -12.52
C LEU A 356 -5.63 -4.65 -12.21
N LEU A 357 -4.89 -3.61 -11.82
CA LEU A 357 -5.43 -2.26 -11.66
C LEU A 357 -5.96 -1.70 -12.98
N GLU A 358 -5.24 -1.92 -14.08
CA GLU A 358 -5.64 -1.47 -15.41
C GLU A 358 -6.92 -2.16 -15.89
N LEU A 359 -7.04 -3.48 -15.69
CA LEU A 359 -8.26 -4.25 -16.02
C LEU A 359 -9.48 -3.75 -15.23
N MET A 360 -9.33 -3.36 -13.98
CA MET A 360 -10.39 -2.73 -13.20
C MET A 360 -10.73 -1.32 -13.73
N ALA A 361 -9.71 -0.55 -14.13
CA ALA A 361 -9.87 0.81 -14.65
C ALA A 361 -10.42 0.86 -16.08
N ALA A 362 -10.24 -0.18 -16.90
CA ALA A 362 -10.67 -0.23 -18.29
C ALA A 362 -12.19 -0.32 -18.45
N VAL A 363 -12.88 -0.90 -17.49
CA VAL A 363 -14.33 -1.12 -17.58
C VAL A 363 -15.07 0.17 -17.20
N PRO A 364 -15.99 0.70 -18.04
CA PRO A 364 -16.80 1.87 -17.70
C PRO A 364 -17.57 1.66 -16.39
N GLY A 365 -17.56 2.66 -15.52
CA GLY A 365 -18.36 2.62 -14.29
C GLY A 365 -19.84 2.42 -14.64
N GLY A 366 -20.46 1.37 -14.12
CA GLY A 366 -21.91 1.26 -14.15
C GLY A 366 -22.49 2.51 -13.45
N LYS A 367 -23.51 3.13 -14.01
CA LYS A 367 -24.28 4.17 -13.33
C LYS A 367 -24.65 3.61 -11.96
N GLY A 368 -24.26 4.32 -10.90
CA GLY A 368 -24.68 3.99 -9.54
C GLY A 368 -26.19 3.75 -9.53
N ASN A 369 -26.63 2.75 -8.78
CA ASN A 369 -28.02 2.48 -8.52
C ASN A 369 -28.75 3.80 -8.20
N GLU A 370 -29.44 4.35 -9.19
CA GLU A 370 -30.50 5.28 -8.90
C GLU A 370 -31.54 4.51 -8.08
N THR A 371 -31.60 4.89 -6.84
CA THR A 371 -32.62 4.58 -5.85
C THR A 371 -33.94 4.10 -6.49
N LEU A 372 -34.28 2.86 -6.19
CA LEU A 372 -35.68 2.41 -6.10
C LEU A 372 -36.37 3.25 -5.02
N LYS A 373 -36.76 4.50 -5.37
CA LYS A 373 -37.79 5.23 -4.68
C LYS A 373 -39.11 4.70 -5.17
N GLY A 374 -39.90 4.25 -4.20
CA GLY A 374 -41.17 3.58 -4.35
C GLY A 374 -42.10 4.21 -5.36
N LYS A 375 -42.68 3.37 -6.18
CA LYS A 375 -44.05 3.57 -6.65
C LYS A 375 -44.96 2.86 -5.67
N GLU A 376 -45.48 3.61 -4.73
CA GLU A 376 -46.73 3.24 -4.08
C GLU A 376 -47.80 3.08 -5.14
N MET A 377 -48.37 1.90 -5.19
CA MET A 377 -49.57 1.61 -5.98
C MET A 377 -50.75 2.30 -5.31
N ALA A 378 -51.27 3.31 -5.95
CA ALA A 378 -52.68 3.70 -5.79
C ALA A 378 -53.50 2.83 -6.75
N LYS A 379 -54.18 1.85 -6.24
CA LYS A 379 -55.59 1.51 -6.39
C LYS A 379 -55.87 0.16 -5.75
#